data_e958c05c5e874b447b119eb0cc4ad0f6
#
_entry.id   e958c05c5e874b447b119eb0cc4ad0f6
#
_cell.length_a   1.000
_cell.length_b   1.000
_cell.length_c   1.000
_cell.angle_alpha   90.00
_cell.angle_beta   90.00
_cell.angle_gamma   90.00
#
_symmetry.space_group_name_H-M   'P 1'
#
loop_
_entity.id
_entity.type
_entity.pdbx_description
1 polymer ?
#
loop_
_entity_poly.entity_id
_entity_poly.type
_entity_poly.pdbx_seq_one_letter_code
_entity_poly.pdbx_strand_id
1 'polypeptide(L)'
;MECGLSPIVGFRFSLHPMSNEFISIIKGALQDTDTSNVWMHTDDVSTVIRGKQAHVFNVAKSIALNAAKTGVHVALSGTFSAGCPGDTAADVYLERGDEVANMDATKQYVSSQFALYPMNNPNYMDVIYKEIQHAKDAGVFNESMHYASGIHGDIH
;
A
#
# COMPACT_ATOMS: atom_id res chain seq x y z
N MET A 1 27.21 14.60 5.49
CA MET A 1 26.59 13.31 5.13
C MET A 1 25.38 13.65 4.28
N GLU A 2 25.45 13.48 2.98
CA GLU A 2 24.23 13.48 2.16
C GLU A 2 23.41 12.28 2.63
N CYS A 3 22.26 12.55 3.22
CA CYS A 3 21.28 11.54 3.56
C CYS A 3 20.68 11.08 2.24
N GLY A 4 21.30 10.07 1.60
CA GLY A 4 20.76 9.47 0.39
C GLY A 4 19.35 8.97 0.66
N LEU A 5 18.42 9.25 -0.26
CA LEU A 5 17.08 8.72 -0.18
C LEU A 5 17.14 7.19 -0.30
N SER A 6 16.51 6.46 0.62
CA SER A 6 16.42 5.01 0.52
C SER A 6 15.56 4.62 -0.69
N PRO A 7 15.97 3.64 -1.50
CA PRO A 7 15.14 3.07 -2.56
C PRO A 7 14.03 2.15 -2.02
N ILE A 8 14.00 1.89 -0.71
CA ILE A 8 13.02 1.05 -0.06
C ILE A 8 11.69 1.80 0.06
N VAL A 9 10.62 1.16 -0.32
CA VAL A 9 9.26 1.58 0.00
C VAL A 9 8.75 0.75 1.17
N GLY A 10 8.17 1.42 2.15
CA GLY A 10 7.51 0.80 3.29
C GLY A 10 6.00 1.04 3.24
N PHE A 11 5.23 0.10 3.75
CA PHE A 11 3.81 0.26 4.01
C PHE A 11 3.46 -0.31 5.37
N ARG A 12 3.03 0.57 6.27
CA ARG A 12 2.50 0.17 7.58
C ARG A 12 0.98 0.27 7.54
N PHE A 13 0.29 -0.82 7.87
CA PHE A 13 -1.14 -0.91 7.70
C PHE A 13 -1.84 -1.72 8.79
N SER A 14 -3.15 -1.52 8.87
CA SER A 14 -4.08 -2.36 9.64
C SER A 14 -5.25 -2.76 8.76
N LEU A 15 -5.69 -4.02 8.88
CA LEU A 15 -6.81 -4.59 8.16
C LEU A 15 -7.99 -4.73 9.13
N HIS A 16 -9.15 -4.22 8.73
CA HIS A 16 -10.33 -4.13 9.58
C HIS A 16 -11.54 -4.86 8.93
N PRO A 17 -11.64 -6.19 9.03
CA PRO A 17 -12.83 -6.91 8.61
C PRO A 17 -13.98 -6.67 9.60
N MET A 18 -15.14 -6.31 9.10
CA MET A 18 -16.34 -6.09 9.93
C MET A 18 -17.06 -7.41 10.19
N SER A 19 -16.48 -8.26 11.01
CA SER A 19 -16.96 -9.60 11.33
C SER A 19 -16.48 -10.04 12.70
N ASN A 20 -17.25 -10.89 13.38
CA ASN A 20 -16.80 -11.57 14.59
C ASN A 20 -15.63 -12.53 14.32
N GLU A 21 -15.48 -12.99 13.05
CA GLU A 21 -14.40 -13.86 12.60
C GLU A 21 -13.16 -13.06 12.11
N PHE A 22 -12.99 -11.81 12.58
CA PHE A 22 -11.94 -10.92 12.09
C PHE A 22 -10.53 -11.52 12.19
N ILE A 23 -10.25 -12.31 13.24
CA ILE A 23 -8.94 -12.94 13.43
C ILE A 23 -8.65 -13.94 12.32
N SER A 24 -9.61 -14.81 11.99
CA SER A 24 -9.43 -15.82 10.93
C SER A 24 -9.33 -15.18 9.55
N ILE A 25 -10.09 -14.11 9.31
CA ILE A 25 -10.03 -13.34 8.04
C ILE A 25 -8.66 -12.68 7.88
N ILE A 26 -8.15 -11.99 8.90
CA ILE A 26 -6.83 -11.34 8.85
C ILE A 26 -5.73 -12.38 8.63
N LYS A 27 -5.74 -13.46 9.42
CA LYS A 27 -4.74 -14.53 9.30
C LYS A 27 -4.79 -15.20 7.93
N GLY A 28 -6.00 -15.51 7.43
CA GLY A 28 -6.19 -16.09 6.10
C GLY A 28 -5.65 -15.16 5.00
N ALA A 29 -6.01 -13.89 5.02
CA ALA A 29 -5.53 -12.91 4.04
C ALA A 29 -4.00 -12.81 4.01
N LEU A 30 -3.35 -12.86 5.17
CA LEU A 30 -1.89 -12.85 5.26
C LEU A 30 -1.27 -14.18 4.78
N GLN A 31 -1.86 -15.32 5.12
CA GLN A 31 -1.37 -16.64 4.74
C GLN A 31 -1.51 -16.91 3.24
N ASP A 32 -2.59 -16.44 2.63
CA ASP A 32 -2.88 -16.60 1.21
C ASP A 32 -2.12 -15.62 0.31
N THR A 33 -1.33 -14.72 0.91
CA THR A 33 -0.50 -13.76 0.19
C THR A 33 0.96 -14.21 0.19
N ASP A 34 1.55 -14.32 -0.99
CA ASP A 34 3.00 -14.56 -1.11
C ASP A 34 3.76 -13.28 -0.75
N THR A 35 4.49 -13.34 0.36
CA THR A 35 5.30 -12.24 0.90
C THR A 35 6.81 -12.46 0.70
N SER A 36 7.22 -13.43 -0.12
CA SER A 36 8.62 -13.81 -0.32
C SER A 36 9.52 -12.69 -0.85
N ASN A 37 8.93 -11.69 -1.51
CA ASN A 37 9.63 -10.55 -2.11
C ASN A 37 9.67 -9.30 -1.23
N VAL A 38 9.12 -9.36 -0.02
CA VAL A 38 9.11 -8.25 0.93
C VAL A 38 9.55 -8.70 2.32
N TRP A 39 10.17 -7.80 3.06
CA TRP A 39 10.31 -7.99 4.49
C TRP A 39 8.98 -7.64 5.16
N MET A 40 8.51 -8.48 6.09
CA MET A 40 7.25 -8.27 6.80
C MET A 40 7.43 -8.50 8.30
N HIS A 41 6.80 -7.64 9.08
CA HIS A 41 6.71 -7.78 10.53
C HIS A 41 5.33 -7.31 11.02
N THR A 42 4.73 -8.09 11.90
CA THR A 42 3.48 -7.75 12.59
C THR A 42 3.78 -7.53 14.07
N ASP A 43 3.36 -6.40 14.57
CA ASP A 43 3.39 -6.05 15.99
C ASP A 43 1.98 -6.11 16.62
N ASP A 44 1.82 -5.61 17.84
CA ASP A 44 0.55 -5.67 18.59
C ASP A 44 -0.57 -4.82 17.95
N VAL A 45 -0.25 -3.92 17.02
CA VAL A 45 -1.18 -2.91 16.50
C VAL A 45 -1.37 -3.02 14.99
N SER A 46 -0.30 -3.32 14.26
CA SER A 46 -0.27 -3.23 12.81
C SER A 46 0.75 -4.16 12.17
N THR A 47 0.73 -4.21 10.85
CA THR A 47 1.73 -4.91 10.05
C THR A 47 2.52 -3.91 9.22
N VAL A 48 3.83 -4.14 9.08
CA VAL A 48 4.67 -3.38 8.17
C VAL A 48 5.29 -4.32 7.14
N ILE A 49 5.29 -3.87 5.88
CA ILE A 49 6.01 -4.51 4.78
C ILE A 49 6.99 -3.50 4.17
N ARG A 50 8.14 -3.99 3.73
CA ARG A 50 9.22 -3.16 3.14
C ARG A 50 9.86 -3.91 1.98
N GLY A 51 10.28 -3.17 0.95
CA GLY A 51 10.97 -3.73 -0.21
C GLY A 51 10.90 -2.81 -1.42
N LYS A 52 11.04 -3.38 -2.62
CA LYS A 52 10.80 -2.65 -3.86
C LYS A 52 9.35 -2.20 -3.97
N GLN A 53 9.13 -1.03 -4.54
CA GLN A 53 7.79 -0.44 -4.69
C GLN A 53 6.78 -1.42 -5.30
N ALA A 54 7.13 -2.06 -6.42
CA ALA A 54 6.23 -3.00 -7.10
C ALA A 54 5.79 -4.16 -6.18
N HIS A 55 6.71 -4.71 -5.41
CA HIS A 55 6.43 -5.82 -4.49
C HIS A 55 5.58 -5.37 -3.31
N VAL A 56 5.86 -4.19 -2.73
CA VAL A 56 5.09 -3.66 -1.60
C VAL A 56 3.64 -3.41 -2.02
N PHE A 57 3.41 -2.79 -3.18
CA PHE A 57 2.04 -2.58 -3.69
C PHE A 57 1.35 -3.89 -4.06
N ASN A 58 2.08 -4.86 -4.66
CA ASN A 58 1.53 -6.16 -5.00
C ASN A 58 1.05 -6.92 -3.76
N VAL A 59 1.87 -6.95 -2.70
CA VAL A 59 1.52 -7.61 -1.43
C VAL A 59 0.36 -6.90 -0.74
N ALA A 60 0.38 -5.56 -0.65
CA ALA A 60 -0.69 -4.78 -0.04
C ALA A 60 -2.04 -5.02 -0.75
N LYS A 61 -2.05 -4.99 -2.08
CA LYS A 61 -3.21 -5.30 -2.92
C LYS A 61 -3.72 -6.72 -2.67
N SER A 62 -2.83 -7.72 -2.66
CA SER A 62 -3.20 -9.12 -2.45
C SER A 62 -3.82 -9.37 -1.08
N ILE A 63 -3.28 -8.76 -0.02
CA ILE A 63 -3.87 -8.86 1.33
C ILE A 63 -5.29 -8.30 1.34
N ALA A 64 -5.50 -7.11 0.76
CA ALA A 64 -6.82 -6.50 0.68
C ALA A 64 -7.80 -7.37 -0.14
N LEU A 65 -7.35 -7.89 -1.29
CA LEU A 65 -8.16 -8.73 -2.17
C LEU A 65 -8.54 -10.06 -1.49
N ASN A 66 -7.59 -10.74 -0.85
CA ASN A 66 -7.84 -12.00 -0.15
C ASN A 66 -8.83 -11.81 1.01
N ALA A 67 -8.75 -10.70 1.74
CA ALA A 67 -9.74 -10.37 2.75
C ALA A 67 -11.13 -10.09 2.13
N ALA A 68 -11.19 -9.33 1.03
CA ALA A 68 -12.44 -8.98 0.36
C ALA A 68 -13.17 -10.22 -0.23
N LYS A 69 -12.43 -11.24 -0.68
CA LYS A 69 -12.99 -12.50 -1.18
C LYS A 69 -13.84 -13.25 -0.16
N THR A 70 -13.71 -12.96 1.12
CA THR A 70 -14.56 -13.53 2.14
C THR A 70 -16.01 -13.02 2.08
N GLY A 71 -16.27 -11.97 1.28
CA GLY A 71 -17.58 -11.32 1.18
C GLY A 71 -17.91 -10.39 2.35
N VAL A 72 -17.00 -10.25 3.31
CA VAL A 72 -17.14 -9.34 4.45
C VAL A 72 -16.70 -7.94 4.05
N HIS A 73 -17.38 -6.91 4.57
CA HIS A 73 -16.91 -5.54 4.41
C HIS A 73 -15.56 -5.36 5.11
N VAL A 74 -14.57 -4.89 4.36
CA VAL A 74 -13.19 -4.75 4.85
C VAL A 74 -12.69 -3.33 4.58
N ALA A 75 -12.03 -2.73 5.56
CA ALA A 75 -11.25 -1.54 5.38
C ALA A 75 -9.76 -1.86 5.60
N LEU A 76 -8.90 -1.34 4.71
CA LEU A 76 -7.46 -1.35 4.86
C LEU A 76 -7.02 0.10 5.06
N SER A 77 -6.33 0.39 6.14
CA SER A 77 -5.78 1.72 6.39
C SER A 77 -4.28 1.65 6.64
N GLY A 78 -3.53 2.63 6.13
CA GLY A 78 -2.10 2.62 6.34
C GLY A 78 -1.38 3.81 5.73
N THR A 79 -0.08 3.81 5.89
CA THR A 79 0.82 4.84 5.39
C THR A 79 1.92 4.19 4.56
N PHE A 80 2.01 4.61 3.30
CA PHE A 80 3.18 4.35 2.46
C PHE A 80 4.27 5.38 2.76
N SER A 81 5.51 4.92 2.79
CA SER A 81 6.69 5.76 2.93
C SER A 81 7.70 5.41 1.86
N ALA A 82 8.22 6.42 1.17
CA ALA A 82 9.28 6.27 0.18
C ALA A 82 10.41 7.25 0.52
N GLY A 83 11.66 6.81 0.35
CA GLY A 83 12.83 7.65 0.60
C GLY A 83 13.09 7.95 2.07
N CYS A 84 12.57 7.14 3.00
CA CYS A 84 12.82 7.32 4.42
C CYS A 84 14.31 7.14 4.76
N PRO A 85 14.97 8.13 5.36
CA PRO A 85 16.41 8.04 5.67
C PRO A 85 16.73 7.02 6.77
N GLY A 86 15.71 6.55 7.51
CA GLY A 86 15.84 5.49 8.50
C GLY A 86 15.89 4.07 7.92
N ASP A 87 15.52 3.91 6.64
CA ASP A 87 15.65 2.65 5.93
C ASP A 87 17.04 2.55 5.27
N THR A 88 17.60 1.34 5.22
CA THR A 88 18.93 1.12 4.65
C THR A 88 18.84 0.49 3.27
N ALA A 89 19.75 0.90 2.38
CA ALA A 89 19.87 0.32 1.04
C ALA A 89 20.48 -1.11 1.04
N ALA A 90 20.95 -1.58 2.18
CA ALA A 90 21.54 -2.91 2.35
C ALA A 90 20.49 -4.03 2.60
N ASP A 91 19.21 -3.73 2.43
CA ASP A 91 18.15 -4.70 2.58
C ASP A 91 18.17 -5.71 1.43
N VAL A 92 18.27 -6.99 1.74
CA VAL A 92 18.35 -8.10 0.77
C VAL A 92 17.16 -8.14 -0.20
N TYR A 93 16.01 -7.60 0.20
CA TYR A 93 14.82 -7.59 -0.65
C TYR A 93 14.93 -6.66 -1.86
N LEU A 94 15.89 -5.73 -1.90
CA LEU A 94 16.20 -4.92 -3.07
C LEU A 94 16.87 -5.73 -4.19
N GLU A 95 17.49 -6.87 -3.88
CA GLU A 95 18.10 -7.78 -4.85
C GLU A 95 17.08 -8.71 -5.52
N ARG A 96 15.82 -8.74 -5.07
CA ARG A 96 14.76 -9.54 -5.69
C ARG A 96 14.50 -9.09 -7.12
N GLY A 97 14.14 -10.02 -7.99
CA GLY A 97 13.69 -9.73 -9.36
C GLY A 97 12.50 -8.76 -9.38
N ASP A 98 12.13 -8.27 -10.56
CA ASP A 98 11.02 -7.31 -10.68
C ASP A 98 9.65 -8.00 -10.87
N GLU A 99 9.63 -9.33 -11.03
CA GLU A 99 8.40 -10.10 -11.15
C GLU A 99 7.65 -10.15 -9.82
N VAL A 100 6.38 -9.75 -9.86
CA VAL A 100 5.50 -9.78 -8.68
C VAL A 100 5.02 -11.21 -8.41
N ALA A 101 4.94 -11.59 -7.13
CA ALA A 101 4.62 -12.95 -6.72
C ALA A 101 3.11 -13.25 -6.76
N ASN A 102 2.26 -12.25 -6.55
CA ASN A 102 0.82 -12.43 -6.47
C ASN A 102 0.16 -12.01 -7.78
N MET A 103 -0.39 -12.96 -8.52
CA MET A 103 -0.92 -12.79 -9.89
C MET A 103 -2.45 -12.93 -9.96
N ASP A 104 -3.15 -12.81 -8.83
CA ASP A 104 -4.61 -12.88 -8.81
C ASP A 104 -5.23 -11.72 -9.57
N ALA A 105 -6.05 -12.04 -10.57
CA ALA A 105 -6.73 -11.07 -11.45
C ALA A 105 -8.22 -10.90 -11.11
N THR A 106 -8.66 -11.38 -9.94
CA THR A 106 -10.05 -11.21 -9.50
C THR A 106 -10.39 -9.74 -9.38
N LYS A 107 -11.39 -9.29 -10.10
CA LYS A 107 -11.85 -7.90 -10.04
C LYS A 107 -12.54 -7.62 -8.73
N GLN A 108 -12.14 -6.53 -8.10
CA GLN A 108 -12.74 -6.04 -6.86
C GLN A 108 -12.84 -4.53 -6.93
N TYR A 109 -14.08 -4.02 -6.95
CA TYR A 109 -14.29 -2.57 -6.86
C TYR A 109 -13.98 -2.09 -5.44
N VAL A 110 -13.20 -1.01 -5.36
CA VAL A 110 -12.81 -0.37 -4.10
C VAL A 110 -13.01 1.13 -4.18
N SER A 111 -13.31 1.73 -3.04
CA SER A 111 -13.24 3.18 -2.83
C SER A 111 -12.14 3.46 -1.84
N SER A 112 -11.31 4.45 -2.13
CA SER A 112 -10.17 4.82 -1.32
C SER A 112 -10.04 6.32 -1.20
N GLN A 113 -9.33 6.76 -0.18
CA GLN A 113 -8.89 8.15 -0.03
C GLN A 113 -7.39 8.17 0.28
N PHE A 114 -6.72 9.19 -0.18
CA PHE A 114 -5.32 9.41 0.14
C PHE A 114 -5.03 10.86 0.45
N ALA A 115 -3.99 11.08 1.26
CA ALA A 115 -3.34 12.37 1.44
C ALA A 115 -1.85 12.19 1.18
N LEU A 116 -1.24 13.17 0.52
CA LEU A 116 0.16 13.12 0.15
C LEU A 116 0.95 14.15 0.97
N TYR A 117 2.09 13.72 1.49
CA TYR A 117 2.97 14.53 2.32
C TYR A 117 4.39 14.61 1.73
N PRO A 118 4.63 15.41 0.68
CA PRO A 118 5.96 15.58 0.10
C PRO A 118 6.87 16.33 1.09
N MET A 119 7.75 15.57 1.75
CA MET A 119 8.67 16.13 2.74
C MET A 119 9.88 16.76 2.06
N ASN A 120 10.40 17.83 2.67
CA ASN A 120 11.60 18.55 2.21
C ASN A 120 11.52 19.00 0.74
N ASN A 121 10.33 19.40 0.31
CA ASN A 121 10.08 19.89 -1.05
C ASN A 121 9.42 21.27 -0.99
N PRO A 122 10.08 22.36 -1.41
CA PRO A 122 9.49 23.70 -1.38
C PRO A 122 8.28 23.84 -2.30
N ASN A 123 8.19 23.00 -3.34
CA ASN A 123 7.09 22.97 -4.30
C ASN A 123 6.11 21.80 -4.03
N TYR A 124 5.86 21.48 -2.75
CA TYR A 124 5.04 20.33 -2.37
C TYR A 124 3.63 20.36 -2.96
N MET A 125 3.03 21.53 -3.15
CA MET A 125 1.70 21.65 -3.74
C MET A 125 1.67 21.21 -5.21
N ASP A 126 2.71 21.53 -5.97
CA ASP A 126 2.80 21.11 -7.38
C ASP A 126 2.88 19.59 -7.49
N VAL A 127 3.61 18.94 -6.56
CA VAL A 127 3.67 17.47 -6.47
C VAL A 127 2.29 16.90 -6.18
N ILE A 128 1.57 17.45 -5.20
CA ILE A 128 0.21 16.99 -4.85
C ILE A 128 -0.74 17.14 -6.04
N TYR A 129 -0.76 18.30 -6.70
CA TYR A 129 -1.64 18.53 -7.86
C TYR A 129 -1.28 17.63 -9.04
N LYS A 130 -0.01 17.34 -9.26
CA LYS A 130 0.43 16.42 -10.30
C LYS A 130 -0.11 15.01 -10.07
N GLU A 131 -0.06 14.50 -8.83
CA GLU A 131 -0.58 13.16 -8.53
C GLU A 131 -2.12 13.11 -8.59
N ILE A 132 -2.80 14.17 -8.19
CA ILE A 132 -4.25 14.30 -8.42
C ILE A 132 -4.57 14.27 -9.93
N GLN A 133 -3.76 14.94 -10.76
CA GLN A 133 -3.95 14.91 -12.21
C GLN A 133 -3.72 13.51 -12.78
N HIS A 134 -2.71 12.77 -12.32
CA HIS A 134 -2.50 11.37 -12.70
C HIS A 134 -3.73 10.51 -12.38
N ALA A 135 -4.35 10.68 -11.21
CA ALA A 135 -5.57 9.95 -10.86
C ALA A 135 -6.76 10.31 -11.79
N LYS A 136 -6.86 11.58 -12.21
CA LYS A 136 -7.88 12.03 -13.19
C LYS A 136 -7.63 11.42 -14.56
N ASP A 137 -6.39 11.44 -15.03
CA ASP A 137 -6.01 10.89 -16.33
C ASP A 137 -6.20 9.38 -16.38
N ALA A 138 -6.00 8.68 -15.25
CA ALA A 138 -6.30 7.27 -15.09
C ALA A 138 -7.81 6.96 -14.96
N GLY A 139 -8.66 7.97 -14.84
CA GLY A 139 -10.12 7.80 -14.70
C GLY A 139 -10.56 7.24 -13.36
N VAL A 140 -9.70 7.27 -12.34
CA VAL A 140 -10.01 6.75 -10.99
C VAL A 140 -10.31 7.85 -9.96
N PHE A 141 -10.07 9.12 -10.31
CA PHE A 141 -10.35 10.23 -9.42
C PHE A 141 -11.86 10.36 -9.17
N ASN A 142 -12.26 10.45 -7.91
CA ASN A 142 -13.66 10.64 -7.52
C ASN A 142 -13.93 12.12 -7.17
N GLU A 143 -13.34 12.59 -6.09
CA GLU A 143 -13.58 13.94 -5.59
C GLU A 143 -12.42 14.47 -4.73
N SER A 144 -12.37 15.79 -4.60
CA SER A 144 -11.54 16.44 -3.57
C SER A 144 -12.33 16.54 -2.29
N MET A 145 -11.73 16.15 -1.18
CA MET A 145 -12.32 16.26 0.15
C MET A 145 -11.44 17.13 1.05
N HIS A 146 -11.96 17.52 2.21
CA HIS A 146 -11.13 18.17 3.19
C HIS A 146 -9.98 17.26 3.60
N TYR A 147 -8.74 17.74 3.39
CA TYR A 147 -7.47 17.08 3.74
C TYR A 147 -7.15 15.78 3.02
N ALA A 148 -7.95 15.37 2.01
CA ALA A 148 -7.74 14.15 1.26
C ALA A 148 -8.29 14.24 -0.17
N SER A 149 -7.94 13.27 -1.00
CA SER A 149 -8.52 13.05 -2.33
C SER A 149 -9.12 11.65 -2.39
N GLY A 150 -10.32 11.55 -2.95
CA GLY A 150 -11.01 10.28 -3.16
C GLY A 150 -10.69 9.67 -4.52
N ILE A 151 -10.52 8.37 -4.53
CA ILE A 151 -10.37 7.56 -5.73
C ILE A 151 -11.24 6.31 -5.65
N HIS A 152 -11.66 5.79 -6.79
CA HIS A 152 -12.41 4.55 -6.86
C HIS A 152 -12.11 3.80 -8.14
N GLY A 153 -12.30 2.50 -8.14
CA GLY A 153 -12.08 1.66 -9.32
C GLY A 153 -11.86 0.21 -8.97
N ASP A 154 -11.35 -0.55 -9.93
CA ASP A 154 -10.86 -1.90 -9.69
C ASP A 154 -9.58 -1.82 -8.85
N ILE A 155 -9.38 -2.78 -7.95
CA ILE A 155 -8.19 -2.83 -7.07
C ILE A 155 -6.87 -3.02 -7.86
N HIS A 156 -6.96 -3.45 -9.11
CA HIS A 156 -5.82 -3.59 -10.02
C HIS A 156 -5.57 -2.30 -10.78
#